data_bbf2ac0bc1bfb6d0c1cd8bbb04ac5ae6
#
_entry.id   bbf2ac0bc1bfb6d0c1cd8bbb04ac5ae6
#
_cell.length_a   1.000
_cell.length_b   1.000
_cell.length_c   1.000
_cell.angle_alpha   90.00
_cell.angle_beta   90.00
_cell.angle_gamma   90.00
#
_symmetry.space_group_name_H-M   'P 1'
#
loop_
_entity.id
_entity.type
_entity.pdbx_description
1 polymer ?
#
loop_
_entity_poly.entity_id
_entity_poly.type
_entity_poly.pdbx_seq_one_letter_code
_entity_poly.pdbx_strand_id
1 'polypeptide(L)'
;MIIGVPREIKDHENRVALTPRSVSSLVGSGGIVIVEAQAGAKSGFSDDEYSSAGATIVSSQAELYNKADLIVKVKEIQVGKGEHAQIRPRHTVFGFNHFESSRELTDAAVKSRATFISFEKVVDEKGQTPLLMPMSKIAGAISGIWAGFFHNYAFKHDKTIRLKTGADQVKAKFVGGFEQIVNIKIDNELKRMLSLQDKMAVIFGGGSVGEMAARVCSALGAKITIIEKREARRKSLQELELPRCSVDAAADRDSLRGAYVIIGSTYDKEKADRVIDEKLLREVSEVRKKIIIDVAVDQGGNFPYVNPSGEYSPTSTGTILNPAQADYFGNIFIRVPNIPSIVPRYASTTLSAIIAEYVKDIANKAPRPELARAVSIQDGKVLDEAIIKAHNLR
;
A
#
# COMPACT_ATOMS: atom_id res chain seq x y z
N MET A 1 13.36 24.33 11.06
CA MET A 1 12.36 23.41 11.66
C MET A 1 13.07 22.16 12.14
N ILE A 2 12.67 21.61 13.29
CA ILE A 2 13.14 20.31 13.76
C ILE A 2 12.25 19.23 13.13
N ILE A 3 12.86 18.29 12.43
CA ILE A 3 12.19 17.18 11.74
C ILE A 3 12.14 15.99 12.67
N GLY A 4 10.95 15.51 13.01
CA GLY A 4 10.73 14.36 13.87
C GLY A 4 10.26 13.13 13.08
N VAL A 5 10.91 12.00 13.31
CA VAL A 5 10.55 10.70 12.73
C VAL A 5 10.09 9.77 13.84
N PRO A 6 8.78 9.67 14.12
CA PRO A 6 8.26 8.78 15.14
C PRO A 6 8.29 7.33 14.69
N ARG A 7 8.27 6.42 15.67
CA ARG A 7 7.98 5.02 15.41
C ARG A 7 6.53 4.83 15.01
N GLU A 8 6.30 4.07 13.95
CA GLU A 8 4.94 3.73 13.55
C GLU A 8 4.27 2.79 14.58
N ILE A 9 3.10 3.20 15.04
CA ILE A 9 2.34 2.46 16.06
C ILE A 9 1.07 1.82 15.50
N LYS A 10 0.72 2.07 14.22
CA LYS A 10 -0.37 1.35 13.55
C LYS A 10 -0.04 -0.14 13.47
N ASP A 11 -1.05 -0.97 13.73
CA ASP A 11 -0.85 -2.42 13.67
C ASP A 11 -0.41 -2.85 12.27
N HIS A 12 0.56 -3.77 12.23
CA HIS A 12 1.18 -4.26 10.99
C HIS A 12 1.88 -3.20 10.12
N GLU A 13 2.13 -1.99 10.63
CA GLU A 13 3.01 -1.04 9.96
C GLU A 13 4.46 -1.27 10.40
N ASN A 14 5.28 -1.66 9.43
CA ASN A 14 6.69 -2.00 9.65
C ASN A 14 7.64 -1.03 8.94
N ARG A 15 7.09 -0.10 8.13
CA ARG A 15 7.90 0.91 7.43
C ARG A 15 8.30 2.03 8.38
N VAL A 16 9.29 2.81 7.94
CA VAL A 16 9.68 4.08 8.52
C VAL A 16 9.71 5.16 7.43
N ALA A 17 9.31 6.37 7.74
CA ALA A 17 9.19 7.45 6.75
C ALA A 17 10.53 7.92 6.21
N LEU A 18 11.54 8.06 7.07
CA LEU A 18 12.89 8.46 6.67
C LEU A 18 13.89 7.39 7.09
N THR A 19 14.67 6.89 6.12
CA THR A 19 15.76 5.95 6.35
C THR A 19 17.04 6.69 6.75
N PRO A 20 18.06 6.03 7.34
CA PRO A 20 19.34 6.67 7.69
C PRO A 20 19.97 7.42 6.51
N ARG A 21 19.90 6.88 5.29
CA ARG A 21 20.39 7.54 4.08
C ARG A 21 19.71 8.88 3.80
N SER A 22 18.39 8.93 3.92
CA SER A 22 17.62 10.16 3.72
C SER A 22 17.86 11.16 4.85
N VAL A 23 18.02 10.68 6.09
CA VAL A 23 18.41 11.51 7.23
C VAL A 23 19.77 12.16 6.99
N SER A 24 20.77 11.38 6.56
CA SER A 24 22.10 11.93 6.22
C SER A 24 22.04 13.03 5.17
N SER A 25 21.21 12.87 4.14
CA SER A 25 20.98 13.91 3.12
C SER A 25 20.37 15.18 3.70
N LEU A 26 19.35 15.04 4.58
CA LEU A 26 18.69 16.17 5.23
C LEU A 26 19.64 16.91 6.17
N VAL A 27 20.39 16.19 7.01
CA VAL A 27 21.38 16.75 7.94
C VAL A 27 22.51 17.45 7.16
N GLY A 28 23.02 16.82 6.09
CA GLY A 28 24.01 17.41 5.20
C GLY A 28 23.53 18.69 4.50
N SER A 29 22.21 18.91 4.42
CA SER A 29 21.61 20.16 3.93
C SER A 29 21.28 21.17 5.05
N GLY A 30 21.76 20.93 6.30
CA GLY A 30 21.54 21.81 7.45
C GLY A 30 20.26 21.51 8.24
N GLY A 31 19.54 20.43 7.94
CA GLY A 31 18.35 20.01 8.68
C GLY A 31 18.69 19.42 10.04
N ILE A 32 17.85 19.69 11.04
CA ILE A 32 17.92 19.07 12.36
C ILE A 32 16.91 17.93 12.38
N VAL A 33 17.38 16.70 12.55
CA VAL A 33 16.53 15.49 12.53
C VAL A 33 16.61 14.78 13.88
N ILE A 34 15.46 14.51 14.47
CA ILE A 34 15.31 13.66 15.64
C ILE A 34 14.50 12.42 15.27
N VAL A 35 14.92 11.27 15.78
CA VAL A 35 14.30 9.97 15.49
C VAL A 35 13.94 9.29 16.79
N GLU A 36 12.71 8.80 16.91
CA GLU A 36 12.33 7.99 18.07
C GLU A 36 13.09 6.66 18.07
N ALA A 37 13.58 6.26 19.22
CA ALA A 37 14.29 5.00 19.40
C ALA A 37 13.51 3.83 18.78
N GLN A 38 14.22 3.00 18.01
CA GLN A 38 13.68 1.85 17.27
C GLN A 38 12.66 2.19 16.16
N ALA A 39 12.57 3.43 15.72
CA ALA A 39 11.64 3.79 14.63
C ALA A 39 11.92 3.00 13.35
N GLY A 40 13.19 2.73 13.03
CA GLY A 40 13.60 1.97 11.85
C GLY A 40 13.71 0.46 12.04
N ALA A 41 13.60 -0.06 13.27
CA ALA A 41 13.95 -1.44 13.60
C ALA A 41 13.18 -2.49 12.79
N LYS A 42 11.85 -2.30 12.61
CA LYS A 42 11.02 -3.20 11.80
C LYS A 42 11.35 -3.18 10.30
N SER A 43 12.00 -2.12 9.83
CA SER A 43 12.54 -1.99 8.47
C SER A 43 13.99 -2.43 8.35
N GLY A 44 14.61 -2.90 9.45
CA GLY A 44 15.99 -3.36 9.50
C GLY A 44 17.02 -2.24 9.54
N PHE A 45 16.65 -1.06 10.08
CA PHE A 45 17.56 0.06 10.35
C PHE A 45 17.71 0.26 11.85
N SER A 46 18.95 0.26 12.34
CA SER A 46 19.27 0.43 13.76
C SER A 46 19.32 1.91 14.17
N ASP A 47 19.23 2.18 15.48
CA ASP A 47 19.40 3.52 16.04
C ASP A 47 20.83 4.04 15.82
N ASP A 48 21.83 3.15 15.80
CA ASP A 48 23.24 3.51 15.51
C ASP A 48 23.40 3.98 14.05
N GLU A 49 22.69 3.38 13.09
CA GLU A 49 22.68 3.84 11.70
C GLU A 49 22.09 5.26 11.58
N TYR A 50 21.04 5.57 12.35
CA TYR A 50 20.47 6.92 12.40
C TYR A 50 21.40 7.92 13.07
N SER A 51 22.01 7.55 14.21
CA SER A 51 23.00 8.39 14.90
C SER A 51 24.21 8.70 14.01
N SER A 52 24.71 7.69 13.30
CA SER A 52 25.80 7.84 12.31
C SER A 52 25.39 8.72 11.11
N ALA A 53 24.11 8.76 10.78
CA ALA A 53 23.56 9.66 9.77
C ALA A 53 23.37 11.10 10.26
N GLY A 54 23.67 11.40 11.53
CA GLY A 54 23.59 12.72 12.14
C GLY A 54 22.24 13.03 12.81
N ALA A 55 21.36 12.05 13.01
CA ALA A 55 20.15 12.25 13.79
C ALA A 55 20.41 12.18 15.28
N THR A 56 19.59 12.88 16.05
CA THR A 56 19.51 12.69 17.51
C THR A 56 18.43 11.66 17.82
N ILE A 57 18.80 10.59 18.53
CA ILE A 57 17.82 9.59 18.98
C ILE A 57 17.13 10.11 20.26
N VAL A 58 15.81 10.06 20.28
CA VAL A 58 14.99 10.40 21.46
C VAL A 58 14.30 9.15 22.00
N SER A 59 14.13 9.09 23.31
CA SER A 59 13.73 7.85 23.99
C SER A 59 12.24 7.50 23.85
N SER A 60 11.41 8.50 23.55
CA SER A 60 9.96 8.31 23.53
C SER A 60 9.25 9.19 22.50
N GLN A 61 8.05 8.74 22.11
CA GLN A 61 7.16 9.48 21.25
C GLN A 61 6.83 10.87 21.84
N ALA A 62 6.55 10.95 23.13
CA ALA A 62 6.22 12.22 23.79
C ALA A 62 7.39 13.22 23.70
N GLU A 63 8.62 12.77 23.90
CA GLU A 63 9.82 13.61 23.74
C GLU A 63 9.95 14.12 22.31
N LEU A 64 9.73 13.23 21.31
CA LEU A 64 9.78 13.58 19.89
C LEU A 64 8.76 14.67 19.56
N TYR A 65 7.48 14.47 19.90
CA TYR A 65 6.40 15.43 19.60
C TYR A 65 6.60 16.76 20.35
N ASN A 66 7.22 16.75 21.53
CA ASN A 66 7.52 17.98 22.25
C ASN A 66 8.63 18.81 21.60
N LYS A 67 9.57 18.19 20.90
CA LYS A 67 10.73 18.87 20.30
C LYS A 67 10.55 19.19 18.82
N ALA A 68 9.83 18.35 18.07
CA ALA A 68 9.68 18.49 16.63
C ALA A 68 8.71 19.60 16.24
N ASP A 69 8.94 20.16 15.05
CA ASP A 69 8.02 21.04 14.35
C ASP A 69 7.34 20.33 13.16
N LEU A 70 8.13 19.55 12.42
CA LEU A 70 7.68 18.75 11.28
C LEU A 70 7.70 17.27 11.64
N ILE A 71 6.53 16.66 11.73
CA ILE A 71 6.36 15.23 12.01
C ILE A 71 6.25 14.50 10.68
N VAL A 72 7.20 13.62 10.38
CA VAL A 72 7.24 12.84 9.14
C VAL A 72 6.99 11.38 9.48
N LYS A 73 5.85 10.86 9.04
CA LYS A 73 5.44 9.48 9.32
C LYS A 73 4.81 8.82 8.09
N VAL A 74 4.73 7.49 8.10
CA VAL A 74 4.14 6.75 6.97
C VAL A 74 2.63 6.80 7.05
N LYS A 75 2.04 6.48 8.20
CA LYS A 75 0.58 6.35 8.37
C LYS A 75 -0.03 7.53 9.12
N GLU A 76 -1.35 7.61 9.07
CA GLU A 76 -2.17 8.56 9.82
C GLU A 76 -1.92 8.49 11.32
N ILE A 77 -2.20 9.57 12.03
CA ILE A 77 -2.17 9.59 13.49
C ILE A 77 -3.18 8.58 14.06
N GLN A 78 -2.76 7.81 15.04
CA GLN A 78 -3.56 6.73 15.62
C GLN A 78 -4.39 7.26 16.78
N VAL A 79 -5.66 7.63 16.49
CA VAL A 79 -6.59 8.21 17.51
C VAL A 79 -6.84 7.20 18.62
N GLY A 80 -7.16 5.96 18.28
CA GLY A 80 -7.43 4.90 19.26
C GLY A 80 -6.23 4.51 20.14
N LYS A 81 -5.01 4.98 19.80
CA LYS A 81 -3.79 4.79 20.61
C LYS A 81 -3.32 6.08 21.30
N GLY A 82 -4.12 7.13 21.25
CA GLY A 82 -3.84 8.39 21.93
C GLY A 82 -2.79 9.29 21.26
N GLU A 83 -2.28 8.92 20.07
CA GLU A 83 -1.24 9.70 19.37
C GLU A 83 -1.72 11.14 19.06
N HIS A 84 -3.00 11.29 18.72
CA HIS A 84 -3.62 12.60 18.44
C HIS A 84 -3.47 13.61 19.59
N ALA A 85 -3.43 13.13 20.84
CA ALA A 85 -3.29 13.98 22.01
C ALA A 85 -1.91 14.67 22.10
N GLN A 86 -0.94 14.25 21.33
CA GLN A 86 0.41 14.82 21.27
C GLN A 86 0.56 15.89 20.18
N ILE A 87 -0.38 15.95 19.24
CA ILE A 87 -0.36 16.94 18.15
C ILE A 87 -0.70 18.32 18.69
N ARG A 88 0.03 19.33 18.28
CA ARG A 88 -0.09 20.73 18.70
C ARG A 88 -0.21 21.65 17.49
N PRO A 89 -0.77 22.88 17.64
CA PRO A 89 -0.93 23.84 16.54
C PRO A 89 0.34 24.16 15.76
N ARG A 90 1.52 24.08 16.43
CA ARG A 90 2.81 24.33 15.78
C ARG A 90 3.26 23.23 14.83
N HIS A 91 2.67 22.03 14.91
CA HIS A 91 3.11 20.89 14.12
C HIS A 91 2.65 20.99 12.68
N THR A 92 3.54 20.61 11.77
CA THR A 92 3.19 20.15 10.44
C THR A 92 3.34 18.63 10.42
N VAL A 93 2.28 17.91 10.06
CA VAL A 93 2.28 16.45 9.93
C VAL A 93 2.28 16.10 8.44
N PHE A 94 3.28 15.36 8.00
CA PHE A 94 3.46 14.95 6.61
C PHE A 94 3.47 13.41 6.53
N GLY A 95 2.42 12.82 5.96
CA GLY A 95 2.19 11.37 5.93
C GLY A 95 0.97 10.96 5.10
N PHE A 96 0.72 9.66 4.96
CA PHE A 96 -0.56 9.15 4.48
C PHE A 96 -1.61 9.36 5.55
N ASN A 97 -2.50 10.31 5.37
CA ASN A 97 -3.46 10.69 6.39
C ASN A 97 -4.84 10.02 6.23
N HIS A 98 -5.25 9.69 5.01
CA HIS A 98 -6.50 8.97 4.72
C HIS A 98 -7.74 9.52 5.42
N PHE A 99 -7.86 10.84 5.55
CA PHE A 99 -8.94 11.50 6.30
C PHE A 99 -10.34 11.13 5.81
N GLU A 100 -10.52 10.87 4.51
CA GLU A 100 -11.81 10.45 3.95
C GLU A 100 -12.34 9.16 4.56
N SER A 101 -11.47 8.32 5.11
CA SER A 101 -11.85 7.01 5.65
C SER A 101 -12.37 7.04 7.09
N SER A 102 -12.14 8.14 7.84
CA SER A 102 -12.50 8.22 9.26
C SER A 102 -12.86 9.62 9.70
N ARG A 103 -14.11 9.79 10.11
CA ARG A 103 -14.62 11.02 10.70
C ARG A 103 -13.89 11.34 12.01
N GLU A 104 -13.68 10.35 12.88
CA GLU A 104 -12.98 10.51 14.16
C GLU A 104 -11.55 11.06 13.97
N LEU A 105 -10.83 10.51 13.00
CA LEU A 105 -9.49 10.97 12.64
C LEU A 105 -9.50 12.42 12.14
N THR A 106 -10.46 12.76 11.28
CA THR A 106 -10.63 14.12 10.76
C THR A 106 -10.94 15.11 11.88
N ASP A 107 -11.87 14.78 12.77
CA ASP A 107 -12.24 15.63 13.90
C ASP A 107 -11.06 15.84 14.88
N ALA A 108 -10.27 14.78 15.14
CA ALA A 108 -9.07 14.89 15.97
C ALA A 108 -8.01 15.80 15.33
N ALA A 109 -7.81 15.70 14.02
CA ALA A 109 -6.88 16.57 13.28
C ALA A 109 -7.35 18.03 13.27
N VAL A 110 -8.63 18.29 13.03
CA VAL A 110 -9.24 19.64 13.12
C VAL A 110 -9.05 20.24 14.50
N LYS A 111 -9.33 19.45 15.57
CA LYS A 111 -9.20 19.90 16.96
C LYS A 111 -7.75 20.25 17.34
N SER A 112 -6.77 19.59 16.75
CA SER A 112 -5.34 19.84 17.02
C SER A 112 -4.88 21.22 16.52
N ARG A 113 -5.55 21.78 15.51
CA ARG A 113 -5.19 23.00 14.79
C ARG A 113 -3.83 22.95 14.10
N ALA A 114 -3.24 21.76 13.97
CA ALA A 114 -2.00 21.54 13.25
C ALA A 114 -2.22 21.59 11.73
N THR A 115 -1.12 21.68 10.98
CA THR A 115 -1.13 21.54 9.51
C THR A 115 -0.91 20.09 9.13
N PHE A 116 -1.79 19.53 8.30
CA PHE A 116 -1.65 18.17 7.77
C PHE A 116 -1.48 18.23 6.25
N ILE A 117 -0.35 17.70 5.77
CA ILE A 117 -0.02 17.56 4.36
C ILE A 117 -0.09 16.07 4.03
N SER A 118 -0.99 15.68 3.12
CA SER A 118 -1.26 14.27 2.83
C SER A 118 -0.44 13.76 1.65
N PHE A 119 0.32 12.67 1.84
CA PHE A 119 1.14 12.05 0.79
C PHE A 119 0.33 11.68 -0.43
N GLU A 120 -0.87 11.14 -0.23
CA GLU A 120 -1.81 10.72 -1.28
C GLU A 120 -2.38 11.89 -2.11
N LYS A 121 -2.26 13.12 -1.62
CA LYS A 121 -2.72 14.34 -2.28
C LYS A 121 -1.60 15.09 -2.99
N VAL A 122 -0.34 14.66 -2.83
CA VAL A 122 0.77 15.24 -3.57
C VAL A 122 0.69 14.78 -5.02
N VAL A 123 0.39 15.72 -5.91
CA VAL A 123 0.27 15.48 -7.36
C VAL A 123 1.24 16.40 -8.08
N ASP A 124 2.15 15.81 -8.85
CA ASP A 124 3.15 16.54 -9.61
C ASP A 124 2.54 17.24 -10.85
N GLU A 125 3.36 17.99 -11.58
CA GLU A 125 2.96 18.72 -12.79
C GLU A 125 2.45 17.81 -13.92
N LYS A 126 2.82 16.52 -13.89
CA LYS A 126 2.38 15.50 -14.85
C LYS A 126 1.10 14.79 -14.40
N GLY A 127 0.50 15.21 -13.28
CA GLY A 127 -0.68 14.55 -12.69
C GLY A 127 -0.39 13.22 -12.03
N GLN A 128 0.88 12.90 -11.74
CA GLN A 128 1.27 11.67 -11.05
C GLN A 128 1.30 11.90 -9.53
N THR A 129 1.14 10.82 -8.79
CA THR A 129 1.19 10.81 -7.32
C THR A 129 2.52 10.20 -6.85
N PRO A 130 3.62 10.98 -6.79
CA PRO A 130 4.97 10.46 -6.61
C PRO A 130 5.17 9.70 -5.28
N LEU A 131 4.44 10.06 -4.23
CA LEU A 131 4.52 9.38 -2.94
C LEU A 131 3.62 8.13 -2.87
N LEU A 132 2.46 8.13 -3.53
CA LEU A 132 1.53 7.00 -3.54
C LEU A 132 1.93 5.93 -4.56
N MET A 133 2.34 6.33 -5.75
CA MET A 133 2.61 5.41 -6.87
C MET A 133 3.63 4.30 -6.55
N PRO A 134 4.75 4.54 -5.85
CA PRO A 134 5.69 3.48 -5.50
C PRO A 134 5.06 2.41 -4.61
N MET A 135 4.23 2.81 -3.66
CA MET A 135 3.52 1.88 -2.77
C MET A 135 2.49 1.05 -3.54
N SER A 136 1.78 1.68 -4.48
CA SER A 136 0.87 0.99 -5.38
C SER A 136 1.58 -0.03 -6.27
N LYS A 137 2.76 0.29 -6.80
CA LYS A 137 3.58 -0.67 -7.56
C LYS A 137 4.03 -1.85 -6.69
N ILE A 138 4.43 -1.62 -5.46
CA ILE A 138 4.79 -2.68 -4.51
C ILE A 138 3.59 -3.59 -4.26
N ALA A 139 2.41 -3.04 -4.00
CA ALA A 139 1.20 -3.81 -3.76
C ALA A 139 0.83 -4.68 -4.98
N GLY A 140 0.92 -4.12 -6.19
CA GLY A 140 0.69 -4.85 -7.44
C GLY A 140 1.68 -5.99 -7.65
N ALA A 141 2.98 -5.74 -7.41
CA ALA A 141 4.01 -6.77 -7.54
C ALA A 141 3.77 -7.94 -6.57
N ILE A 142 3.47 -7.66 -5.30
CA ILE A 142 3.16 -8.68 -4.29
C ILE A 142 1.91 -9.47 -4.71
N SER A 143 0.89 -8.81 -5.26
CA SER A 143 -0.32 -9.49 -5.72
C SER A 143 -0.04 -10.51 -6.83
N GLY A 144 0.78 -10.14 -7.82
CA GLY A 144 1.20 -11.07 -8.88
C GLY A 144 1.99 -12.26 -8.33
N ILE A 145 2.84 -12.03 -7.35
CA ILE A 145 3.60 -13.10 -6.69
C ILE A 145 2.70 -14.03 -5.88
N TRP A 146 1.76 -13.47 -5.12
CA TRP A 146 0.78 -14.29 -4.41
C TRP A 146 -0.02 -15.18 -5.35
N ALA A 147 -0.41 -14.67 -6.52
CA ALA A 147 -1.08 -15.48 -7.52
C ALA A 147 -0.25 -16.73 -7.89
N GLY A 148 1.03 -16.58 -8.18
CA GLY A 148 1.94 -17.70 -8.48
C GLY A 148 2.20 -18.60 -7.29
N PHE A 149 2.41 -18.02 -6.11
CA PHE A 149 2.64 -18.77 -4.88
C PHE A 149 1.46 -19.68 -4.54
N PHE A 150 0.25 -19.11 -4.48
CA PHE A 150 -0.94 -19.89 -4.16
C PHE A 150 -1.27 -20.93 -5.22
N HIS A 151 -1.01 -20.64 -6.50
CA HIS A 151 -1.13 -21.66 -7.53
C HIS A 151 -0.26 -22.88 -7.26
N ASN A 152 1.01 -22.67 -6.95
CA ASN A 152 1.97 -23.76 -6.87
C ASN A 152 1.97 -24.50 -5.52
N TYR A 153 1.59 -23.81 -4.44
CA TYR A 153 1.69 -24.37 -3.10
C TYR A 153 0.34 -24.76 -2.47
N ALA A 154 -0.76 -24.06 -2.77
CA ALA A 154 -2.03 -24.34 -2.14
C ALA A 154 -2.89 -25.39 -2.87
N PHE A 155 -2.81 -25.47 -4.21
CA PHE A 155 -3.61 -26.41 -5.00
C PHE A 155 -2.91 -27.71 -5.35
N LYS A 156 -1.58 -27.79 -5.26
CA LYS A 156 -0.82 -28.96 -5.67
C LYS A 156 -0.45 -29.92 -4.54
N HIS A 157 -0.60 -29.52 -3.28
CA HIS A 157 -0.07 -30.29 -2.14
C HIS A 157 -1.03 -30.32 -0.95
N ASP A 158 -0.99 -31.42 -0.19
CA ASP A 158 -1.74 -31.60 1.04
C ASP A 158 -1.45 -30.50 2.07
N LYS A 159 -2.53 -29.98 2.65
CA LYS A 159 -2.78 -28.59 3.04
C LYS A 159 -1.95 -27.97 4.18
N THR A 160 -1.12 -28.68 4.94
CA THR A 160 -0.65 -28.13 6.23
C THR A 160 0.86 -27.99 6.39
N ILE A 161 1.67 -28.91 5.90
CA ILE A 161 3.11 -28.95 6.21
C ILE A 161 3.97 -28.20 5.18
N ARG A 162 3.59 -28.19 3.90
CA ARG A 162 4.39 -27.62 2.82
C ARG A 162 4.18 -26.11 2.59
N LEU A 163 3.05 -25.56 3.03
CA LEU A 163 2.82 -24.10 2.96
C LEU A 163 3.84 -23.31 3.80
N LYS A 164 4.17 -23.82 4.98
CA LYS A 164 5.13 -23.16 5.88
C LYS A 164 6.54 -23.15 5.27
N THR A 165 7.02 -24.29 4.79
CA THR A 165 8.36 -24.40 4.19
C THR A 165 8.48 -23.66 2.85
N GLY A 166 7.45 -23.71 2.01
CA GLY A 166 7.41 -22.96 0.75
C GLY A 166 7.29 -21.44 0.98
N ALA A 167 6.50 -21.02 1.97
CA ALA A 167 6.38 -19.62 2.37
C ALA A 167 7.71 -19.07 2.90
N ASP A 168 8.44 -19.83 3.70
CA ASP A 168 9.74 -19.42 4.25
C ASP A 168 10.80 -19.33 3.15
N GLN A 169 10.82 -20.25 2.18
CA GLN A 169 11.72 -20.19 1.04
C GLN A 169 11.42 -19.01 0.12
N VAL A 170 10.14 -18.77 -0.20
CA VAL A 170 9.71 -17.61 -0.97
C VAL A 170 10.03 -16.33 -0.20
N LYS A 171 9.75 -16.28 1.10
CA LYS A 171 10.05 -15.13 1.95
C LYS A 171 11.55 -14.82 2.02
N ALA A 172 12.40 -15.83 2.15
CA ALA A 172 13.86 -15.64 2.16
C ALA A 172 14.39 -15.06 0.85
N LYS A 173 13.88 -15.53 -0.30
CA LYS A 173 14.21 -14.96 -1.62
C LYS A 173 13.60 -13.59 -1.83
N PHE A 174 12.44 -13.32 -1.26
CA PHE A 174 11.77 -12.03 -1.32
C PHE A 174 12.56 -10.90 -0.65
N VAL A 175 13.13 -11.15 0.52
CA VAL A 175 13.86 -10.13 1.28
C VAL A 175 15.11 -9.65 0.54
N GLY A 176 15.74 -10.55 -0.25
CA GLY A 176 16.96 -10.22 -1.00
C GLY A 176 16.74 -9.76 -2.44
N GLY A 177 15.57 -9.98 -3.03
CA GLY A 177 15.34 -9.81 -4.49
C GLY A 177 14.10 -9.02 -4.88
N PHE A 178 13.40 -8.39 -3.93
CA PHE A 178 12.12 -7.73 -4.23
C PHE A 178 12.27 -6.55 -5.22
N GLU A 179 13.39 -5.85 -5.20
CA GLU A 179 13.71 -4.81 -6.17
C GLU A 179 13.72 -5.34 -7.60
N GLN A 180 14.29 -6.53 -7.80
CA GLN A 180 14.32 -7.19 -9.11
C GLN A 180 12.91 -7.52 -9.61
N ILE A 181 12.02 -7.91 -8.70
CA ILE A 181 10.62 -8.23 -9.02
C ILE A 181 9.85 -6.98 -9.44
N VAL A 182 9.99 -5.89 -8.72
CA VAL A 182 9.35 -4.62 -9.09
C VAL A 182 9.88 -4.10 -10.42
N ASN A 183 11.14 -4.38 -10.73
CA ASN A 183 11.75 -4.06 -12.02
C ASN A 183 11.52 -5.14 -13.09
N ILE A 184 10.69 -6.17 -12.79
CA ILE A 184 10.37 -7.30 -13.69
C ILE A 184 11.61 -8.12 -14.11
N LYS A 185 12.67 -8.07 -13.32
CA LYS A 185 13.86 -8.90 -13.49
C LYS A 185 13.75 -10.18 -12.66
N ILE A 186 12.72 -10.98 -12.92
CA ILE A 186 12.45 -12.23 -12.20
C ILE A 186 13.37 -13.32 -12.76
N ASP A 187 14.19 -13.91 -11.91
CA ASP A 187 15.10 -14.99 -12.32
C ASP A 187 14.36 -16.29 -12.70
N ASN A 188 15.05 -17.20 -13.40
CA ASN A 188 14.45 -18.42 -13.89
C ASN A 188 14.02 -19.39 -12.78
N GLU A 189 14.66 -19.33 -11.62
CA GLU A 189 14.29 -20.18 -10.49
C GLU A 189 12.98 -19.70 -9.89
N LEU A 190 12.85 -18.40 -9.63
CA LEU A 190 11.63 -17.80 -9.11
C LEU A 190 10.46 -17.93 -10.11
N LYS A 191 10.74 -17.79 -11.43
CA LYS A 191 9.75 -18.08 -12.47
C LYS A 191 9.23 -19.51 -12.41
N ARG A 192 10.10 -20.51 -12.18
CA ARG A 192 9.66 -21.90 -12.04
C ARG A 192 8.85 -22.12 -10.75
N MET A 193 9.28 -21.52 -9.64
CA MET A 193 8.61 -21.64 -8.36
C MET A 193 7.22 -21.01 -8.36
N LEU A 194 7.02 -19.91 -9.08
CA LEU A 194 5.79 -19.11 -9.09
C LEU A 194 5.03 -19.19 -10.41
N SER A 195 5.37 -20.14 -11.29
CA SER A 195 4.81 -20.25 -12.64
C SER A 195 3.28 -20.19 -12.66
N LEU A 196 2.76 -19.30 -13.49
CA LEU A 196 1.36 -19.19 -13.89
C LEU A 196 1.16 -19.58 -15.36
N GLN A 197 2.05 -20.42 -15.89
CA GLN A 197 2.05 -20.80 -17.30
C GLN A 197 0.64 -21.25 -17.74
N ASP A 198 0.13 -20.58 -18.78
CA ASP A 198 -1.20 -20.80 -19.38
C ASP A 198 -2.40 -20.60 -18.46
N LYS A 199 -2.22 -20.04 -17.27
CA LYS A 199 -3.34 -19.63 -16.40
C LYS A 199 -3.92 -18.30 -16.87
N MET A 200 -5.23 -18.16 -16.78
CA MET A 200 -5.92 -16.88 -17.05
C MET A 200 -5.98 -16.04 -15.77
N ALA A 201 -5.57 -14.79 -15.88
CA ALA A 201 -5.70 -13.79 -14.83
C ALA A 201 -6.57 -12.63 -15.30
N VAL A 202 -7.60 -12.32 -14.54
CA VAL A 202 -8.44 -11.11 -14.75
C VAL A 202 -8.10 -10.11 -13.67
N ILE A 203 -7.73 -8.89 -14.08
CA ILE A 203 -7.29 -7.82 -13.18
C ILE A 203 -8.23 -6.63 -13.34
N PHE A 204 -8.99 -6.33 -12.31
CA PHE A 204 -9.87 -5.18 -12.26
C PHE A 204 -9.10 -3.94 -11.80
N GLY A 205 -9.11 -2.89 -12.62
CA GLY A 205 -8.38 -1.65 -12.43
C GLY A 205 -7.01 -1.65 -13.10
N GLY A 206 -6.84 -0.77 -14.09
CA GLY A 206 -5.59 -0.57 -14.81
C GLY A 206 -4.67 0.51 -14.22
N GLY A 207 -4.86 0.89 -12.94
CA GLY A 207 -3.98 1.82 -12.24
C GLY A 207 -2.59 1.24 -11.96
N SER A 208 -1.78 1.94 -11.15
CA SER A 208 -0.41 1.50 -10.84
C SER A 208 -0.34 0.11 -10.19
N VAL A 209 -1.34 -0.26 -9.39
CA VAL A 209 -1.47 -1.60 -8.77
C VAL A 209 -1.71 -2.65 -9.85
N GLY A 210 -2.79 -2.48 -10.64
CA GLY A 210 -3.20 -3.48 -11.62
C GLY A 210 -2.21 -3.63 -12.77
N GLU A 211 -1.61 -2.54 -13.25
CA GLU A 211 -0.52 -2.60 -14.23
C GLU A 211 0.64 -3.43 -13.72
N MET A 212 1.10 -3.18 -12.48
CA MET A 212 2.24 -3.92 -11.93
C MET A 212 1.89 -5.38 -11.68
N ALA A 213 0.68 -5.69 -11.18
CA ALA A 213 0.20 -7.06 -11.05
C ALA A 213 0.17 -7.78 -12.41
N ALA A 214 -0.30 -7.11 -13.47
CA ALA A 214 -0.29 -7.63 -14.84
C ALA A 214 1.12 -7.94 -15.33
N ARG A 215 2.06 -7.01 -15.14
CA ARG A 215 3.48 -7.20 -15.51
C ARG A 215 4.09 -8.44 -14.84
N VAL A 216 3.85 -8.61 -13.54
CA VAL A 216 4.36 -9.78 -12.80
C VAL A 216 3.66 -11.06 -13.25
N CYS A 217 2.34 -11.09 -13.35
CA CYS A 217 1.61 -12.27 -13.84
C CYS A 217 2.03 -12.66 -15.27
N SER A 218 2.25 -11.66 -16.16
CA SER A 218 2.78 -11.88 -17.53
C SER A 218 4.17 -12.52 -17.49
N ALA A 219 5.07 -11.98 -16.68
CA ALA A 219 6.43 -12.53 -16.51
C ALA A 219 6.44 -13.95 -15.94
N LEU A 220 5.38 -14.35 -15.21
CA LEU A 220 5.15 -15.70 -14.71
C LEU A 220 4.42 -16.62 -15.72
N GLY A 221 4.10 -16.13 -16.92
CA GLY A 221 3.51 -16.91 -18.03
C GLY A 221 2.00 -16.91 -18.11
N ALA A 222 1.30 -16.07 -17.35
CA ALA A 222 -0.17 -15.97 -17.40
C ALA A 222 -0.68 -15.37 -18.73
N LYS A 223 -1.94 -15.70 -19.08
CA LYS A 223 -2.77 -14.95 -20.03
C LYS A 223 -3.56 -13.92 -19.21
N ILE A 224 -3.54 -12.66 -19.63
CA ILE A 224 -4.07 -11.56 -18.81
C ILE A 224 -5.17 -10.82 -19.52
N THR A 225 -6.21 -10.46 -18.77
CA THR A 225 -7.20 -9.47 -19.17
C THR A 225 -7.23 -8.38 -18.10
N ILE A 226 -6.90 -7.14 -18.49
CA ILE A 226 -7.04 -5.98 -17.61
C ILE A 226 -8.39 -5.32 -17.90
N ILE A 227 -9.18 -5.10 -16.86
CA ILE A 227 -10.45 -4.39 -16.96
C ILE A 227 -10.26 -2.96 -16.47
N GLU A 228 -10.38 -1.99 -17.38
CA GLU A 228 -10.19 -0.57 -17.07
C GLU A 228 -11.31 0.26 -17.75
N LYS A 229 -12.07 1.00 -16.95
CA LYS A 229 -13.21 1.81 -17.45
C LYS A 229 -12.77 3.00 -18.30
N ARG A 230 -11.64 3.64 -17.96
CA ARG A 230 -11.16 4.87 -18.60
C ARG A 230 -10.48 4.59 -19.93
N GLU A 231 -11.01 5.13 -21.02
CA GLU A 231 -10.50 4.87 -22.38
C GLU A 231 -9.03 5.30 -22.55
N ALA A 232 -8.67 6.51 -22.12
CA ALA A 232 -7.29 6.98 -22.21
C ALA A 232 -6.30 6.05 -21.51
N ARG A 233 -6.70 5.47 -20.36
CA ARG A 233 -5.87 4.52 -19.63
C ARG A 233 -5.77 3.17 -20.34
N ARG A 234 -6.86 2.70 -20.95
CA ARG A 234 -6.82 1.48 -21.78
C ARG A 234 -5.80 1.61 -22.93
N LYS A 235 -5.83 2.74 -23.66
CA LYS A 235 -4.85 3.02 -24.73
C LYS A 235 -3.42 2.95 -24.22
N SER A 236 -3.12 3.64 -23.13
CA SER A 236 -1.80 3.63 -22.49
C SER A 236 -1.37 2.22 -22.00
N LEU A 237 -2.29 1.38 -21.58
CA LEU A 237 -1.99 0.00 -21.18
C LEU A 237 -1.73 -0.91 -22.39
N GLN A 238 -2.40 -0.70 -23.51
CA GLN A 238 -2.17 -1.43 -24.76
C GLN A 238 -0.77 -1.11 -25.34
N GLU A 239 -0.31 0.13 -25.21
CA GLU A 239 1.04 0.56 -25.61
C GLU A 239 2.16 -0.12 -24.82
N LEU A 240 1.87 -0.77 -23.68
CA LEU A 240 2.87 -1.51 -22.91
C LEU A 240 3.26 -2.84 -23.58
N GLU A 241 2.52 -3.30 -24.58
CA GLU A 241 2.76 -4.53 -25.33
C GLU A 241 3.07 -5.75 -24.45
N LEU A 242 2.32 -5.89 -23.33
CA LEU A 242 2.51 -7.02 -22.43
C LEU A 242 2.14 -8.33 -23.15
N PRO A 243 3.03 -9.35 -23.15
CA PRO A 243 2.75 -10.63 -23.78
C PRO A 243 1.44 -11.25 -23.29
N ARG A 244 0.57 -11.68 -24.24
CA ARG A 244 -0.68 -12.39 -23.96
C ARG A 244 -1.64 -11.59 -23.06
N CYS A 245 -1.67 -10.26 -23.23
CA CYS A 245 -2.51 -9.34 -22.47
C CYS A 245 -3.54 -8.68 -23.35
N SER A 246 -4.82 -8.74 -22.96
CA SER A 246 -5.88 -7.89 -23.47
C SER A 246 -6.25 -6.81 -22.45
N VAL A 247 -6.86 -5.72 -22.95
CA VAL A 247 -7.32 -4.61 -22.11
C VAL A 247 -8.72 -4.22 -22.53
N ASP A 248 -9.70 -4.46 -21.66
CA ASP A 248 -11.11 -4.35 -21.96
C ASP A 248 -11.79 -3.34 -21.02
N ALA A 249 -12.95 -2.80 -21.45
CA ALA A 249 -13.73 -1.84 -20.65
C ALA A 249 -14.55 -2.52 -19.54
N ALA A 250 -14.97 -3.75 -19.76
CA ALA A 250 -15.75 -4.56 -18.82
C ALA A 250 -15.36 -6.03 -18.96
N ALA A 251 -15.50 -6.77 -17.88
CA ALA A 251 -15.31 -8.21 -17.88
C ALA A 251 -16.58 -8.89 -18.42
N ASP A 252 -16.42 -9.80 -19.39
CA ASP A 252 -17.47 -10.72 -19.78
C ASP A 252 -17.51 -11.96 -18.86
N ARG A 253 -18.65 -12.67 -18.87
CA ARG A 253 -18.85 -13.85 -18.01
C ARG A 253 -17.90 -15.00 -18.35
N ASP A 254 -17.55 -15.18 -19.61
CA ASP A 254 -16.71 -16.30 -20.05
C ASP A 254 -15.26 -16.07 -19.62
N SER A 255 -14.77 -14.84 -19.71
CA SER A 255 -13.47 -14.45 -19.13
C SER A 255 -13.42 -14.72 -17.63
N LEU A 256 -14.48 -14.39 -16.88
CA LEU A 256 -14.55 -14.65 -15.45
C LEU A 256 -14.65 -16.14 -15.11
N ARG A 257 -15.42 -16.92 -15.89
CA ARG A 257 -15.50 -18.39 -15.75
C ARG A 257 -14.14 -19.05 -16.01
N GLY A 258 -13.44 -18.62 -17.07
CA GLY A 258 -12.12 -19.10 -17.44
C GLY A 258 -11.00 -18.64 -16.51
N ALA A 259 -11.19 -17.54 -15.79
CA ALA A 259 -10.19 -16.99 -14.89
C ALA A 259 -9.79 -17.98 -13.79
N TYR A 260 -8.49 -18.10 -13.60
CA TYR A 260 -7.90 -18.85 -12.49
C TYR A 260 -7.44 -17.91 -11.35
N VAL A 261 -7.00 -16.70 -11.75
CA VAL A 261 -6.64 -15.62 -10.84
C VAL A 261 -7.56 -14.43 -11.10
N ILE A 262 -8.09 -13.82 -10.05
CA ILE A 262 -8.83 -12.56 -10.12
C ILE A 262 -8.22 -11.60 -9.12
N ILE A 263 -7.78 -10.43 -9.60
CA ILE A 263 -7.18 -9.38 -8.77
C ILE A 263 -8.07 -8.15 -8.82
N GLY A 264 -8.51 -7.66 -7.66
CA GLY A 264 -9.22 -6.41 -7.50
C GLY A 264 -8.29 -5.30 -7.08
N SER A 265 -8.19 -4.25 -7.89
CA SER A 265 -7.35 -3.08 -7.66
C SER A 265 -8.01 -1.77 -8.11
N THR A 266 -9.34 -1.76 -8.11
CA THR A 266 -10.10 -0.54 -8.41
C THR A 266 -10.31 0.28 -7.14
N TYR A 267 -10.09 1.58 -7.29
CA TYR A 267 -10.32 2.56 -6.26
C TYR A 267 -10.80 3.85 -6.93
N ASP A 268 -11.97 4.31 -6.55
CA ASP A 268 -12.43 5.65 -6.88
C ASP A 268 -12.41 6.49 -5.60
N LYS A 269 -11.86 7.64 -5.67
CA LYS A 269 -11.47 8.64 -4.63
C LYS A 269 -12.10 8.53 -3.24
N GLU A 270 -13.25 7.87 -3.11
CA GLU A 270 -14.02 7.73 -1.86
C GLU A 270 -14.03 6.30 -1.31
N LYS A 271 -14.13 5.28 -2.18
CA LYS A 271 -14.19 3.86 -1.79
C LYS A 271 -13.80 2.93 -2.95
N ALA A 272 -13.52 1.68 -2.61
CA ALA A 272 -13.33 0.66 -3.63
C ALA A 272 -14.66 0.29 -4.29
N ASP A 273 -14.67 0.22 -5.63
CA ASP A 273 -15.81 -0.30 -6.38
C ASP A 273 -15.96 -1.81 -6.16
N ARG A 274 -17.19 -2.26 -5.90
CA ARG A 274 -17.52 -3.69 -6.01
C ARG A 274 -17.50 -4.10 -7.47
N VAL A 275 -16.54 -4.94 -7.86
CA VAL A 275 -16.34 -5.33 -9.27
C VAL A 275 -17.05 -6.62 -9.64
N ILE A 276 -17.35 -7.48 -8.68
CA ILE A 276 -18.12 -8.71 -8.81
C ILE A 276 -19.07 -8.79 -7.61
N ASP A 277 -20.35 -9.07 -7.84
CA ASP A 277 -21.31 -9.37 -6.78
C ASP A 277 -21.19 -10.83 -6.29
N GLU A 278 -21.82 -11.15 -5.17
CA GLU A 278 -21.76 -12.49 -4.57
C GLU A 278 -22.36 -13.55 -5.50
N LYS A 279 -23.47 -13.24 -6.17
CA LYS A 279 -24.16 -14.18 -7.07
C LYS A 279 -23.26 -14.58 -8.24
N LEU A 280 -22.67 -13.60 -8.91
CA LEU A 280 -21.77 -13.84 -10.03
C LEU A 280 -20.50 -14.57 -9.57
N LEU A 281 -19.94 -14.18 -8.39
CA LEU A 281 -18.76 -14.83 -7.88
C LEU A 281 -19.00 -16.30 -7.54
N ARG A 282 -20.15 -16.63 -6.96
CA ARG A 282 -20.58 -18.01 -6.71
C ARG A 282 -20.70 -18.79 -8.03
N GLU A 283 -21.42 -18.26 -9.01
CA GLU A 283 -21.59 -18.87 -10.32
C GLU A 283 -20.26 -19.21 -11.01
N VAL A 284 -19.33 -18.24 -11.09
CA VAL A 284 -18.05 -18.47 -11.77
C VAL A 284 -17.10 -19.38 -10.99
N SER A 285 -17.30 -19.52 -9.68
CA SER A 285 -16.51 -20.38 -8.81
C SER A 285 -16.92 -21.86 -8.87
N GLU A 286 -18.17 -22.15 -9.26
CA GLU A 286 -18.65 -23.51 -9.54
C GLU A 286 -17.91 -24.13 -10.73
N VAL A 287 -17.59 -23.33 -11.74
CA VAL A 287 -16.87 -23.78 -12.94
C VAL A 287 -15.42 -24.14 -12.63
N ARG A 288 -14.76 -23.32 -11.82
CA ARG A 288 -13.36 -23.49 -11.45
C ARG A 288 -13.02 -22.78 -10.15
N LYS A 289 -12.28 -23.44 -9.28
CA LYS A 289 -11.64 -22.83 -8.10
C LYS A 289 -10.67 -21.72 -8.52
N LYS A 290 -10.68 -20.60 -7.82
CA LYS A 290 -9.94 -19.39 -8.16
C LYS A 290 -9.04 -18.92 -7.02
N ILE A 291 -8.03 -18.15 -7.38
CA ILE A 291 -7.25 -17.32 -6.45
C ILE A 291 -7.77 -15.91 -6.62
N ILE A 292 -8.37 -15.37 -5.57
CA ILE A 292 -8.96 -14.03 -5.55
C ILE A 292 -8.12 -13.17 -4.62
N ILE A 293 -7.62 -12.05 -5.14
CA ILE A 293 -6.75 -11.12 -4.41
C ILE A 293 -7.42 -9.76 -4.38
N ASP A 294 -7.82 -9.32 -3.20
CA ASP A 294 -8.40 -8.00 -2.97
C ASP A 294 -7.32 -7.04 -2.44
N VAL A 295 -6.89 -6.10 -3.29
CA VAL A 295 -5.84 -5.13 -2.92
C VAL A 295 -6.45 -3.87 -2.29
N ALA A 296 -7.72 -3.60 -2.55
CA ALA A 296 -8.41 -2.39 -2.12
C ALA A 296 -9.07 -2.52 -0.73
N VAL A 297 -8.58 -3.42 0.11
CA VAL A 297 -9.16 -3.76 1.43
C VAL A 297 -9.30 -2.55 2.34
N ASP A 298 -8.28 -1.70 2.38
CA ASP A 298 -8.26 -0.48 3.22
C ASP A 298 -9.37 0.52 2.84
N GLN A 299 -9.96 0.37 1.64
CA GLN A 299 -11.05 1.20 1.11
C GLN A 299 -12.39 0.45 0.98
N GLY A 300 -12.53 -0.67 1.68
CA GLY A 300 -13.76 -1.48 1.70
C GLY A 300 -13.76 -2.71 0.79
N GLY A 301 -12.75 -2.87 -0.06
CA GLY A 301 -12.53 -4.04 -0.91
C GLY A 301 -13.37 -4.09 -2.19
N ASN A 302 -12.84 -4.79 -3.18
CA ASN A 302 -13.45 -4.94 -4.50
C ASN A 302 -14.41 -6.14 -4.61
N PHE A 303 -14.34 -7.07 -3.66
CA PHE A 303 -15.16 -8.28 -3.68
C PHE A 303 -16.09 -8.34 -2.47
N PRO A 304 -17.25 -9.01 -2.60
CA PRO A 304 -18.10 -9.25 -1.45
C PRO A 304 -17.33 -10.13 -0.46
N TYR A 305 -17.35 -9.77 0.80
CA TYR A 305 -16.78 -10.56 1.87
C TYR A 305 -17.80 -10.68 3.00
N VAL A 306 -18.17 -11.92 3.32
CA VAL A 306 -18.96 -12.23 4.49
C VAL A 306 -18.09 -13.08 5.40
N ASN A 307 -17.80 -12.58 6.60
CA ASN A 307 -17.15 -13.39 7.62
C ASN A 307 -18.06 -14.59 7.94
N PRO A 308 -17.54 -15.81 8.19
CA PRO A 308 -18.34 -16.92 8.67
C PRO A 308 -19.20 -16.62 9.92
N SER A 309 -18.83 -15.61 10.72
CA SER A 309 -19.62 -15.11 11.86
C SER A 309 -20.69 -14.07 11.47
N GLY A 310 -20.81 -13.69 10.19
CA GLY A 310 -21.74 -12.65 9.73
C GLY A 310 -21.28 -11.21 10.00
N GLU A 311 -20.13 -11.01 10.62
CA GLU A 311 -19.59 -9.68 10.92
C GLU A 311 -18.55 -9.25 9.89
N TYR A 312 -18.65 -8.00 9.43
CA TYR A 312 -17.61 -7.34 8.68
C TYR A 312 -16.48 -6.95 9.62
N SER A 313 -15.38 -7.68 9.60
CA SER A 313 -14.17 -7.26 10.30
C SER A 313 -13.16 -6.69 9.31
N PRO A 314 -12.98 -5.36 9.27
CA PRO A 314 -11.87 -4.74 8.53
C PRO A 314 -10.51 -5.08 9.17
N THR A 315 -10.53 -5.64 10.36
CA THR A 315 -9.37 -5.96 11.19
C THR A 315 -9.10 -7.45 11.32
N SER A 316 -9.55 -8.31 10.39
CA SER A 316 -9.00 -9.66 10.37
C SER A 316 -7.49 -9.51 10.13
N THR A 317 -6.81 -9.42 11.23
CA THR A 317 -5.37 -9.32 11.41
C THR A 317 -4.69 -10.16 10.36
N GLY A 318 -3.90 -9.48 9.51
CA GLY A 318 -3.18 -10.09 8.41
C GLY A 318 -2.17 -11.15 8.83
N THR A 319 -2.64 -12.24 9.31
CA THR A 319 -1.98 -13.51 9.16
C THR A 319 -2.16 -13.86 7.70
N ILE A 320 -1.14 -13.56 6.90
CA ILE A 320 -0.96 -14.21 5.62
C ILE A 320 -1.27 -15.68 5.88
N LEU A 321 -2.43 -16.15 5.35
CA LEU A 321 -2.73 -17.56 5.21
C LEU A 321 -3.24 -18.32 6.44
N ASN A 322 -4.52 -18.24 6.65
CA ASN A 322 -5.22 -19.45 7.00
C ASN A 322 -6.15 -19.86 5.82
N PRO A 323 -5.70 -20.67 4.85
CA PRO A 323 -6.55 -21.15 3.76
C PRO A 323 -7.73 -21.99 4.28
N ALA A 324 -7.65 -22.50 5.52
CA ALA A 324 -8.72 -23.28 6.15
C ALA A 324 -9.91 -22.42 6.60
N GLN A 325 -9.72 -21.12 6.79
CA GLN A 325 -10.80 -20.18 7.17
C GLN A 325 -11.44 -19.47 5.98
N ALA A 326 -10.84 -19.59 4.79
CA ALA A 326 -11.29 -18.93 3.59
C ALA A 326 -11.94 -19.91 2.60
N ASP A 327 -12.92 -20.70 3.03
CA ASP A 327 -13.75 -21.42 2.08
C ASP A 327 -14.78 -20.47 1.44
N TYR A 328 -14.23 -19.50 0.73
CA TYR A 328 -15.00 -18.54 -0.03
C TYR A 328 -15.45 -19.20 -1.34
N PHE A 329 -16.54 -19.96 -1.29
CA PHE A 329 -17.04 -20.81 -2.36
C PHE A 329 -15.98 -21.79 -2.90
N GLY A 330 -15.10 -22.27 -2.02
CA GLY A 330 -13.99 -23.14 -2.37
C GLY A 330 -12.81 -22.45 -3.06
N ASN A 331 -12.80 -21.13 -3.12
CA ASN A 331 -11.70 -20.32 -3.64
C ASN A 331 -10.65 -20.03 -2.54
N ILE A 332 -9.45 -19.66 -2.98
CA ILE A 332 -8.48 -19.00 -2.12
C ILE A 332 -8.77 -17.51 -2.20
N PHE A 333 -9.10 -16.91 -1.07
CA PHE A 333 -9.34 -15.46 -0.98
C PHE A 333 -8.24 -14.79 -0.15
N ILE A 334 -7.53 -13.85 -0.77
CA ILE A 334 -6.42 -13.12 -0.17
C ILE A 334 -6.86 -11.69 0.03
N ARG A 335 -6.93 -11.29 1.29
CA ARG A 335 -7.38 -9.97 1.72
C ARG A 335 -6.44 -9.47 2.80
N VAL A 336 -5.41 -8.74 2.40
CA VAL A 336 -4.38 -8.24 3.31
C VAL A 336 -4.33 -6.72 3.23
N PRO A 337 -4.62 -6.01 4.33
CA PRO A 337 -4.46 -4.56 4.37
C PRO A 337 -2.97 -4.20 4.36
N ASN A 338 -2.66 -2.97 3.92
CA ASN A 338 -1.33 -2.39 4.03
C ASN A 338 -0.20 -3.25 3.42
N ILE A 339 -0.46 -3.84 2.25
CA ILE A 339 0.45 -4.77 1.55
C ILE A 339 1.93 -4.29 1.49
N PRO A 340 2.26 -3.01 1.22
CA PRO A 340 3.66 -2.59 1.14
C PRO A 340 4.47 -2.78 2.43
N SER A 341 3.80 -2.86 3.59
CA SER A 341 4.44 -3.11 4.89
C SER A 341 5.03 -4.52 5.03
N ILE A 342 4.72 -5.44 4.10
CA ILE A 342 5.25 -6.82 4.08
C ILE A 342 6.74 -6.83 3.67
N VAL A 343 7.16 -5.85 2.88
CA VAL A 343 8.55 -5.66 2.43
C VAL A 343 9.09 -4.33 2.96
N PRO A 344 9.17 -4.16 4.30
CA PRO A 344 9.30 -2.85 4.92
C PRO A 344 10.61 -2.15 4.57
N ARG A 345 11.73 -2.88 4.47
CA ARG A 345 13.02 -2.29 4.11
C ARG A 345 12.99 -1.67 2.72
N TYR A 346 12.51 -2.42 1.72
CA TYR A 346 12.42 -1.94 0.35
C TYR A 346 11.40 -0.78 0.24
N ALA A 347 10.23 -0.93 0.84
CA ALA A 347 9.18 0.08 0.81
C ALA A 347 9.64 1.38 1.49
N SER A 348 10.31 1.30 2.65
CA SER A 348 10.87 2.46 3.33
C SER A 348 11.98 3.13 2.53
N THR A 349 12.90 2.35 1.95
CA THR A 349 14.00 2.92 1.14
C THR A 349 13.45 3.67 -0.07
N THR A 350 12.50 3.07 -0.79
CA THR A 350 11.89 3.67 -1.98
C THR A 350 11.11 4.94 -1.64
N LEU A 351 10.28 4.88 -0.60
CA LEU A 351 9.42 6.00 -0.21
C LEU A 351 10.24 7.14 0.41
N SER A 352 11.16 6.82 1.31
CA SER A 352 12.00 7.78 2.03
C SER A 352 12.85 8.67 1.12
N ALA A 353 13.36 8.13 0.01
CA ALA A 353 14.13 8.91 -0.95
C ALA A 353 13.29 10.06 -1.55
N ILE A 354 12.02 9.79 -1.81
CA ILE A 354 11.09 10.80 -2.35
C ILE A 354 10.63 11.76 -1.24
N ILE A 355 10.29 11.24 -0.06
CA ILE A 355 9.88 12.05 1.10
C ILE A 355 10.95 13.09 1.43
N ALA A 356 12.22 12.71 1.42
CA ALA A 356 13.33 13.59 1.82
C ALA A 356 13.38 14.89 1.00
N GLU A 357 13.09 14.83 -0.32
CA GLU A 357 13.03 16.00 -1.17
C GLU A 357 11.91 16.96 -0.75
N TYR A 358 10.73 16.43 -0.45
CA TYR A 358 9.61 17.23 0.04
C TYR A 358 9.86 17.79 1.44
N VAL A 359 10.43 16.98 2.33
CA VAL A 359 10.78 17.38 3.71
C VAL A 359 11.76 18.54 3.71
N LYS A 360 12.77 18.52 2.81
CA LYS A 360 13.71 19.62 2.64
C LYS A 360 13.00 20.93 2.28
N ASP A 361 12.05 20.85 1.34
CA ASP A 361 11.31 22.04 0.90
C ASP A 361 10.38 22.57 2.01
N ILE A 362 9.68 21.68 2.73
CA ILE A 362 8.82 22.05 3.87
C ILE A 362 9.68 22.71 4.97
N ALA A 363 10.81 22.11 5.34
CA ALA A 363 11.68 22.61 6.40
C ALA A 363 12.28 23.98 6.09
N ASN A 364 12.58 24.24 4.82
CA ASN A 364 13.12 25.50 4.32
C ASN A 364 12.03 26.51 3.92
N LYS A 365 10.75 26.15 4.07
CA LYS A 365 9.61 26.97 3.61
C LYS A 365 9.73 27.34 2.13
N ALA A 366 10.32 26.46 1.33
CA ALA A 366 10.46 26.67 -0.10
C ALA A 366 9.09 26.53 -0.79
N PRO A 367 8.73 27.43 -1.73
CA PRO A 367 7.47 27.33 -2.43
C PRO A 367 7.45 26.07 -3.30
N ARG A 368 6.44 25.23 -3.09
CA ARG A 368 6.22 24.02 -3.86
C ARG A 368 4.71 23.82 -4.08
N PRO A 369 4.22 24.14 -5.30
CA PRO A 369 2.78 24.17 -5.59
C PRO A 369 2.05 22.84 -5.25
N GLU A 370 2.68 21.69 -5.50
CA GLU A 370 2.09 20.40 -5.18
C GLU A 370 1.92 20.15 -3.68
N LEU A 371 2.82 20.68 -2.83
CA LEU A 371 2.66 20.63 -1.37
C LEU A 371 1.54 21.53 -0.89
N ALA A 372 1.42 22.75 -1.46
CA ALA A 372 0.34 23.66 -1.10
C ALA A 372 -1.03 23.05 -1.41
N ARG A 373 -1.18 22.36 -2.54
CA ARG A 373 -2.41 21.64 -2.91
C ARG A 373 -2.68 20.39 -2.06
N ALA A 374 -1.65 19.81 -1.46
CA ALA A 374 -1.76 18.62 -0.62
C ALA A 374 -2.05 18.92 0.85
N VAL A 375 -2.17 20.20 1.24
CA VAL A 375 -2.60 20.60 2.58
C VAL A 375 -4.07 20.22 2.74
N SER A 376 -4.33 19.19 3.54
CA SER A 376 -5.69 18.67 3.75
C SER A 376 -6.42 19.38 4.88
N ILE A 377 -5.69 19.70 5.97
CA ILE A 377 -6.23 20.39 7.15
C ILE A 377 -5.20 21.42 7.63
N GLN A 378 -5.64 22.62 7.98
CA GLN A 378 -4.80 23.67 8.55
C GLN A 378 -5.61 24.58 9.48
N ASP A 379 -5.02 24.98 10.61
CA ASP A 379 -5.62 25.90 11.58
C ASP A 379 -7.03 25.50 12.03
N GLY A 380 -7.32 24.21 12.08
CA GLY A 380 -8.62 23.68 12.46
C GLY A 380 -9.66 23.72 11.32
N LYS A 381 -9.25 23.94 10.07
CA LYS A 381 -10.13 23.95 8.89
C LYS A 381 -9.75 22.82 7.95
N VAL A 382 -10.75 22.10 7.44
CA VAL A 382 -10.59 21.15 6.35
C VAL A 382 -10.55 21.93 5.03
N LEU A 383 -9.50 21.73 4.26
CA LEU A 383 -9.28 22.43 2.96
C LEU A 383 -9.56 21.52 1.77
N ASP A 384 -9.51 20.21 1.95
CA ASP A 384 -9.70 19.20 0.90
C ASP A 384 -11.20 18.93 0.69
N GLU A 385 -11.70 19.19 -0.53
CA GLU A 385 -13.11 18.99 -0.90
C GLU A 385 -13.58 17.53 -0.78
N ALA A 386 -12.70 16.56 -1.02
CA ALA A 386 -13.04 15.15 -0.91
C ALA A 386 -13.33 14.76 0.56
N ILE A 387 -12.57 15.32 1.50
CA ILE A 387 -12.79 15.12 2.95
C ILE A 387 -14.10 15.80 3.36
N ILE A 388 -14.34 17.05 2.89
CA ILE A 388 -15.57 17.78 3.16
C ILE A 388 -16.78 16.97 2.70
N LYS A 389 -16.72 16.44 1.49
CA LYS A 389 -17.79 15.62 0.90
C LYS A 389 -17.97 14.29 1.63
N ALA A 390 -16.87 13.57 1.92
CA ALA A 390 -16.92 12.26 2.58
C ALA A 390 -17.59 12.31 3.96
N HIS A 391 -17.44 13.43 4.68
CA HIS A 391 -17.95 13.60 6.03
C HIS A 391 -19.10 14.60 6.15
N ASN A 392 -19.63 15.11 5.02
CA ASN A 392 -20.69 16.15 5.01
C ASN A 392 -20.33 17.35 5.91
N LEU A 393 -19.08 17.83 5.82
CA LEU A 393 -18.63 19.01 6.56
C LEU A 393 -19.14 20.28 5.85
N ARG A 394 -19.53 21.27 6.63
CA ARG A 394 -20.00 22.57 6.13
C ARG A 394 -18.93 23.64 6.31
#